data_1060703b902bf9a681caf6dd25c900d6
#
_entry.id   1060703b902bf9a681caf6dd25c900d6
#
_cell.length_a   1.000
_cell.length_b   1.000
_cell.length_c   1.000
_cell.angle_alpha   90.00
_cell.angle_beta   90.00
_cell.angle_gamma   90.00
#
_symmetry.space_group_name_H-M   'P 1'
#
loop_
_entity.id
_entity.type
_entity.pdbx_description
1 polymer ?
#
loop_
_entity_poly.entity_id
_entity_poly.type
_entity_poly.pdbx_seq_one_letter_code
_entity_poly.pdbx_strand_id
1 'polypeptide(L)'
;MTLSKMLVTITLLLFATTLNAQQKATKIFGKVLTSDNNPARYINVIITSINTGVITDANGNYEFKNIPYGNYSLEFSLIGMETKTITIEANTSEINVKTILLNESSEKLDEVVVVSQRLNQFAHKESEYVSRVPLKNINNPQSYSVVTGALLKEQVTTDFPSAFKSITGGGYVQSNDGNVSVYLRGFRSDVHLRNGGISWIKGPLDPQNIERIEIAKGPAALLYGANVNNVANFGGTVNKVTKEAFNGQLLDIGYITGRWEQNRSTLDLNTVLDKDHKVFFRINGAYTSENSFQDQGIIREFMVAPTVTIEVNDRLTVKANFEYNKSKRNLFFARGVSGGLITDEVNSWDDLNWDYHTSYSSNELAGTFSSTVFQTLLYYKISDHWTSKSTFTSANLFTDANYLRVLMMDENTVVRRILQLDPRESGNTHIQQDFLGLHKGENIDNKFVAGISYLNNYDDTQRTGVWNVIDDVAINNPVYTGLTNLQFEASIADQPKNKTITKFSTLGFYLFDAITIKEQLTLTAGVRFDRFMSNNMIANGIEDSSGYNQNAVSPKLGIAYNPFNDQASFFASYMDGLSNNAPSDN
;
A
#
# COMPACT_ATOMS: atom_id res chain seq x y z
N MET A 1 -39.07 -23.32 -66.67
CA MET A 1 -38.61 -23.89 -65.38
C MET A 1 -39.55 -23.31 -64.34
N THR A 2 -40.40 -24.11 -63.72
CA THR A 2 -41.48 -23.64 -62.86
C THR A 2 -40.90 -23.12 -61.52
N LEU A 3 -41.48 -22.09 -60.95
CA LEU A 3 -41.11 -21.42 -59.71
C LEU A 3 -40.81 -22.42 -58.55
N SER A 4 -41.50 -23.57 -58.57
CA SER A 4 -41.31 -24.64 -57.56
C SER A 4 -39.95 -25.35 -57.69
N LYS A 5 -39.41 -25.54 -58.88
CA LYS A 5 -38.07 -26.11 -59.08
C LYS A 5 -36.96 -25.15 -58.67
N MET A 6 -37.19 -23.83 -58.86
CA MET A 6 -36.25 -22.80 -58.42
C MET A 6 -36.20 -22.68 -56.87
N LEU A 7 -37.37 -22.82 -56.22
CA LEU A 7 -37.45 -22.81 -54.75
C LEU A 7 -36.74 -24.02 -54.14
N VAL A 8 -36.95 -25.24 -54.71
CA VAL A 8 -36.29 -26.46 -54.25
C VAL A 8 -34.76 -26.40 -54.44
N THR A 9 -34.31 -25.80 -55.55
CA THR A 9 -32.87 -25.60 -55.80
C THR A 9 -32.24 -24.59 -54.83
N ILE A 10 -32.92 -23.51 -54.49
CA ILE A 10 -32.48 -22.53 -53.51
C ILE A 10 -32.49 -23.12 -52.12
N THR A 11 -33.48 -23.93 -51.74
CA THR A 11 -33.54 -24.60 -50.44
C THR A 11 -32.43 -25.66 -50.32
N LEU A 12 -32.12 -26.38 -51.37
CA LEU A 12 -31.00 -27.34 -51.41
C LEU A 12 -29.62 -26.66 -51.35
N LEU A 13 -29.48 -25.48 -52.00
CA LEU A 13 -28.27 -24.67 -51.91
C LEU A 13 -28.10 -24.07 -50.50
N LEU A 14 -29.17 -23.64 -49.84
CA LEU A 14 -29.14 -23.17 -48.45
C LEU A 14 -28.83 -24.27 -47.46
N PHE A 15 -29.27 -25.52 -47.71
CA PHE A 15 -28.94 -26.69 -46.92
C PHE A 15 -27.47 -27.15 -47.12
N ALA A 16 -26.92 -26.93 -48.32
CA ALA A 16 -25.51 -27.26 -48.59
C ALA A 16 -24.50 -26.30 -47.94
N THR A 17 -24.92 -25.08 -47.60
CA THR A 17 -24.06 -24.11 -46.88
C THR A 17 -24.02 -24.34 -45.37
N THR A 18 -24.87 -25.21 -44.83
CA THR A 18 -24.85 -25.55 -43.38
C THR A 18 -24.01 -26.77 -43.04
N LEU A 19 -23.35 -27.42 -44.01
CA LEU A 19 -22.29 -28.37 -43.72
C LEU A 19 -21.02 -27.63 -43.27
N ASN A 20 -21.10 -26.95 -42.13
CA ASN A 20 -19.93 -26.64 -41.38
C ASN A 20 -19.24 -27.96 -41.03
N ALA A 21 -18.12 -28.24 -41.66
CA ALA A 21 -17.26 -29.31 -41.25
C ALA A 21 -17.02 -29.13 -39.74
N GLN A 22 -17.55 -29.99 -38.91
CA GLN A 22 -17.33 -30.01 -37.47
C GLN A 22 -15.84 -30.23 -37.28
N GLN A 23 -15.11 -29.09 -37.19
CA GLN A 23 -13.68 -29.14 -36.93
C GLN A 23 -13.49 -29.83 -35.59
N LYS A 24 -12.83 -30.97 -35.57
CA LYS A 24 -12.57 -31.70 -34.34
C LYS A 24 -11.81 -30.78 -33.41
N ALA A 25 -12.34 -30.55 -32.22
CA ALA A 25 -11.78 -29.69 -31.22
C ALA A 25 -11.39 -30.50 -29.98
N THR A 26 -10.35 -30.04 -29.31
CA THR A 26 -9.82 -30.62 -28.08
C THR A 26 -9.96 -29.65 -26.91
N LYS A 27 -9.99 -30.23 -25.75
CA LYS A 27 -9.81 -29.55 -24.48
C LYS A 27 -8.39 -29.83 -23.99
N ILE A 28 -7.58 -28.80 -23.76
CA ILE A 28 -6.21 -28.90 -23.24
C ILE A 28 -6.19 -28.37 -21.82
N PHE A 29 -5.76 -29.18 -20.88
CA PHE A 29 -5.69 -28.76 -19.47
C PHE A 29 -4.48 -29.39 -18.78
N GLY A 30 -4.10 -28.78 -17.65
CA GLY A 30 -2.96 -29.24 -16.88
C GLY A 30 -2.75 -28.43 -15.61
N LYS A 31 -1.64 -28.69 -14.95
CA LYS A 31 -1.25 -28.04 -13.70
C LYS A 31 0.16 -27.51 -13.80
N VAL A 32 0.37 -26.31 -13.24
CA VAL A 32 1.69 -25.71 -13.11
C VAL A 32 2.04 -25.62 -11.63
N LEU A 33 3.21 -26.09 -11.29
CA LEU A 33 3.82 -26.00 -9.96
C LEU A 33 5.12 -25.21 -10.07
N THR A 34 5.57 -24.75 -8.96
CA THR A 34 6.87 -24.10 -8.76
C THR A 34 7.94 -25.12 -8.37
N SER A 35 9.20 -24.72 -8.39
CA SER A 35 10.33 -25.57 -8.00
C SER A 35 10.21 -26.16 -6.59
N ASP A 36 9.49 -25.51 -5.69
CA ASP A 36 9.18 -25.98 -4.33
C ASP A 36 7.84 -26.74 -4.21
N ASN A 37 7.30 -27.22 -5.35
CA ASN A 37 6.05 -28.00 -5.47
C ASN A 37 4.76 -27.29 -5.02
N ASN A 38 4.75 -25.98 -4.92
CA ASN A 38 3.54 -25.22 -4.64
C ASN A 38 2.74 -24.91 -5.92
N PRO A 39 1.40 -24.74 -5.86
CA PRO A 39 0.61 -24.32 -7.01
C PRO A 39 1.08 -22.97 -7.58
N ALA A 40 1.45 -22.94 -8.85
CA ALA A 40 1.88 -21.73 -9.54
C ALA A 40 0.64 -20.99 -10.09
N ARG A 41 0.22 -19.93 -9.39
CA ARG A 41 -0.94 -19.10 -9.73
C ARG A 41 -0.58 -18.01 -10.72
N TYR A 42 -1.56 -17.60 -11.51
CA TYR A 42 -1.44 -16.48 -12.45
C TYR A 42 -0.31 -16.62 -13.48
N ILE A 43 0.09 -17.86 -13.76
CA ILE A 43 1.01 -18.15 -14.86
C ILE A 43 0.27 -17.91 -16.17
N ASN A 44 0.86 -17.12 -17.05
CA ASN A 44 0.38 -17.00 -18.42
C ASN A 44 0.70 -18.31 -19.15
N VAL A 45 -0.32 -18.95 -19.69
CA VAL A 45 -0.17 -20.10 -20.58
C VAL A 45 -0.70 -19.70 -21.95
N ILE A 46 0.18 -19.65 -22.94
CA ILE A 46 -0.15 -19.17 -24.29
C ILE A 46 0.10 -20.28 -25.31
N ILE A 47 -0.89 -20.51 -26.16
CA ILE A 47 -0.69 -21.30 -27.39
C ILE A 47 -0.17 -20.34 -28.45
N THR A 48 1.15 -20.34 -28.68
CA THR A 48 1.84 -19.32 -29.50
C THR A 48 1.36 -19.30 -30.94
N SER A 49 1.04 -20.48 -31.54
CA SER A 49 0.64 -20.60 -32.95
C SER A 49 -0.74 -20.01 -33.28
N ILE A 50 -1.64 -19.87 -32.28
CA ILE A 50 -3.00 -19.33 -32.45
C ILE A 50 -3.24 -18.11 -31.57
N ASN A 51 -2.21 -17.63 -30.88
CA ASN A 51 -2.23 -16.47 -29.98
C ASN A 51 -3.40 -16.48 -28.97
N THR A 52 -3.65 -17.66 -28.38
CA THR A 52 -4.71 -17.86 -27.39
C THR A 52 -4.08 -18.14 -26.04
N GLY A 53 -4.43 -17.37 -25.02
CA GLY A 53 -3.86 -17.47 -23.68
C GLY A 53 -4.91 -17.68 -22.60
N VAL A 54 -4.50 -18.35 -21.53
CA VAL A 54 -5.23 -18.50 -20.26
C VAL A 54 -4.28 -18.28 -19.10
N ILE A 55 -4.83 -18.03 -17.92
CA ILE A 55 -4.05 -17.83 -16.70
C ILE A 55 -4.37 -18.98 -15.74
N THR A 56 -3.36 -19.49 -15.03
CA THR A 56 -3.58 -20.53 -14.02
C THR A 56 -4.41 -20.01 -12.84
N ASP A 57 -5.30 -20.87 -12.35
CA ASP A 57 -6.14 -20.60 -11.19
C ASP A 57 -5.34 -20.63 -9.86
N ALA A 58 -6.07 -20.49 -8.74
CA ALA A 58 -5.53 -20.55 -7.39
C ALA A 58 -4.80 -21.85 -7.04
N ASN A 59 -5.13 -22.95 -7.72
CA ASN A 59 -4.54 -24.28 -7.53
C ASN A 59 -3.47 -24.61 -8.57
N GLY A 60 -3.11 -23.64 -9.43
CA GLY A 60 -2.17 -23.81 -10.51
C GLY A 60 -2.75 -24.52 -11.74
N ASN A 61 -4.06 -24.70 -11.85
CA ASN A 61 -4.66 -25.36 -12.99
C ASN A 61 -4.96 -24.38 -14.12
N TYR A 62 -4.88 -24.87 -15.36
CA TYR A 62 -5.28 -24.12 -16.56
C TYR A 62 -6.10 -24.99 -17.50
N GLU A 63 -6.92 -24.38 -18.34
CA GLU A 63 -7.81 -25.06 -19.28
C GLU A 63 -8.04 -24.22 -20.54
N PHE A 64 -7.78 -24.82 -21.72
CA PHE A 64 -8.21 -24.30 -23.01
C PHE A 64 -9.37 -25.14 -23.54
N LYS A 65 -10.40 -24.50 -24.06
CA LYS A 65 -11.58 -25.15 -24.66
C LYS A 65 -11.65 -24.88 -26.15
N ASN A 66 -12.19 -25.82 -26.88
CA ASN A 66 -12.47 -25.71 -28.32
C ASN A 66 -11.23 -25.40 -29.18
N ILE A 67 -10.08 -25.96 -28.85
CA ILE A 67 -8.87 -25.83 -29.66
C ILE A 67 -8.94 -26.83 -30.81
N PRO A 68 -8.77 -26.43 -32.08
CA PRO A 68 -8.73 -27.35 -33.22
C PRO A 68 -7.67 -28.43 -33.04
N TYR A 69 -7.83 -29.58 -33.67
CA TYR A 69 -6.77 -30.59 -33.70
C TYR A 69 -5.56 -30.06 -34.47
N GLY A 70 -4.35 -30.27 -33.94
CA GLY A 70 -3.10 -29.79 -34.52
C GLY A 70 -1.93 -29.93 -33.58
N ASN A 71 -0.76 -29.50 -34.03
CA ASN A 71 0.44 -29.41 -33.19
C ASN A 71 0.57 -28.01 -32.64
N TYR A 72 0.75 -27.89 -31.31
CA TYR A 72 0.78 -26.62 -30.61
C TYR A 72 1.99 -26.52 -29.72
N SER A 73 2.52 -25.28 -29.62
CA SER A 73 3.53 -24.91 -28.65
C SER A 73 2.86 -24.12 -27.53
N LEU A 74 2.91 -24.66 -26.33
CA LEU A 74 2.44 -23.99 -25.11
C LEU A 74 3.63 -23.31 -24.42
N GLU A 75 3.53 -22.02 -24.25
CA GLU A 75 4.48 -21.22 -23.49
C GLU A 75 3.91 -20.90 -22.11
N PHE A 76 4.67 -21.21 -21.09
CA PHE A 76 4.38 -20.90 -19.69
C PHE A 76 5.31 -19.81 -19.24
N SER A 77 4.76 -18.63 -18.96
CA SER A 77 5.56 -17.48 -18.57
C SER A 77 4.97 -16.74 -17.39
N LEU A 78 5.85 -16.30 -16.52
CA LEU A 78 5.57 -15.37 -15.45
C LEU A 78 6.85 -14.56 -15.23
N ILE A 79 6.71 -13.27 -15.01
CA ILE A 79 7.87 -12.41 -14.70
C ILE A 79 8.57 -12.98 -13.46
N GLY A 80 9.89 -13.22 -13.53
CA GLY A 80 10.66 -13.83 -12.45
C GLY A 80 10.85 -15.34 -12.53
N MET A 81 10.22 -15.99 -13.50
CA MET A 81 10.36 -17.42 -13.75
C MET A 81 11.03 -17.67 -15.10
N GLU A 82 11.75 -18.76 -15.22
CA GLU A 82 12.22 -19.23 -16.52
C GLU A 82 11.02 -19.56 -17.40
N THR A 83 10.91 -18.90 -18.54
CA THR A 83 9.88 -19.22 -19.53
C THR A 83 10.07 -20.66 -20.01
N LYS A 84 9.05 -21.49 -19.89
CA LYS A 84 9.08 -22.88 -20.31
C LYS A 84 8.15 -23.10 -21.49
N THR A 85 8.69 -23.69 -22.55
CA THR A 85 7.91 -24.03 -23.75
C THR A 85 7.86 -25.54 -23.91
N ILE A 86 6.67 -26.08 -24.18
CA ILE A 86 6.46 -27.48 -24.50
C ILE A 86 5.67 -27.58 -25.79
N THR A 87 5.87 -28.67 -26.53
CA THR A 87 5.09 -28.99 -27.72
C THR A 87 4.11 -30.11 -27.39
N ILE A 88 2.87 -29.98 -27.84
CA ILE A 88 1.83 -31.01 -27.70
C ILE A 88 1.17 -31.28 -29.03
N GLU A 89 0.73 -32.53 -29.22
CA GLU A 89 -0.07 -32.95 -30.36
C GLU A 89 -1.54 -33.10 -29.93
N ALA A 90 -2.40 -32.22 -30.44
CA ALA A 90 -3.83 -32.18 -30.15
C ALA A 90 -4.59 -33.07 -31.13
N ASN A 91 -4.64 -34.36 -30.87
CA ASN A 91 -5.26 -35.38 -31.75
C ASN A 91 -6.41 -36.16 -31.07
N THR A 92 -6.74 -35.85 -29.81
CA THR A 92 -7.83 -36.45 -29.03
C THR A 92 -8.77 -35.37 -28.49
N SER A 93 -9.97 -35.75 -28.05
CA SER A 93 -10.96 -34.79 -27.51
C SER A 93 -10.52 -34.09 -26.23
N GLU A 94 -9.62 -34.71 -25.46
CA GLU A 94 -9.04 -34.13 -24.24
C GLU A 94 -7.55 -34.46 -24.15
N ILE A 95 -6.77 -33.50 -23.72
CA ILE A 95 -5.33 -33.64 -23.49
C ILE A 95 -5.01 -33.12 -22.09
N ASN A 96 -4.57 -34.06 -21.25
CA ASN A 96 -4.01 -33.72 -19.95
C ASN A 96 -2.49 -33.55 -20.08
N VAL A 97 -2.02 -32.32 -20.01
CA VAL A 97 -0.59 -31.98 -20.04
C VAL A 97 0.04 -32.37 -18.71
N LYS A 98 1.19 -33.05 -18.75
CA LYS A 98 1.95 -33.36 -17.54
C LYS A 98 2.20 -32.08 -16.73
N THR A 99 2.20 -32.23 -15.41
CA THR A 99 2.49 -31.12 -14.51
C THR A 99 3.80 -30.42 -14.91
N ILE A 100 3.72 -29.11 -15.09
CA ILE A 100 4.84 -28.25 -15.45
C ILE A 100 5.46 -27.70 -14.18
N LEU A 101 6.74 -27.91 -14.00
CA LEU A 101 7.53 -27.25 -12.97
C LEU A 101 8.20 -26.02 -13.58
N LEU A 102 7.98 -24.85 -13.02
CA LEU A 102 8.68 -23.62 -13.37
C LEU A 102 9.76 -23.33 -12.32
N ASN A 103 10.95 -23.03 -12.81
CA ASN A 103 12.07 -22.60 -11.98
C ASN A 103 12.12 -21.09 -11.89
N GLU A 104 12.70 -20.58 -10.81
CA GLU A 104 13.04 -19.15 -10.72
C GLU A 104 14.15 -18.84 -11.72
N SER A 105 14.02 -17.73 -12.45
CA SER A 105 15.06 -17.29 -13.39
C SER A 105 16.28 -16.78 -12.63
N SER A 106 17.43 -17.38 -12.88
CA SER A 106 18.71 -16.92 -12.33
C SER A 106 19.29 -15.70 -13.06
N GLU A 107 18.73 -15.31 -14.21
CA GLU A 107 19.26 -14.26 -15.08
C GLU A 107 18.72 -12.85 -14.81
N LYS A 108 17.96 -12.62 -13.72
CA LYS A 108 17.29 -11.33 -13.49
C LYS A 108 18.05 -10.39 -12.60
N LEU A 109 18.96 -9.66 -13.18
CA LEU A 109 19.53 -8.43 -12.65
C LEU A 109 18.75 -7.15 -13.07
N ASP A 110 17.76 -7.26 -13.97
CA ASP A 110 17.22 -6.12 -14.70
C ASP A 110 15.78 -5.73 -14.41
N GLU A 111 15.06 -6.51 -13.64
CA GLU A 111 13.73 -6.12 -13.22
C GLU A 111 13.63 -6.19 -11.71
N VAL A 112 13.42 -5.04 -11.13
CA VAL A 112 13.13 -4.90 -9.71
C VAL A 112 12.13 -5.97 -9.28
N VAL A 113 12.62 -6.82 -8.42
CA VAL A 113 12.03 -8.04 -7.90
C VAL A 113 10.63 -7.81 -7.33
N VAL A 114 9.64 -7.77 -8.16
CA VAL A 114 8.24 -7.72 -7.69
C VAL A 114 7.53 -9.06 -7.87
N VAL A 115 8.10 -10.00 -8.63
CA VAL A 115 7.33 -11.13 -9.15
C VAL A 115 7.78 -12.52 -8.75
N SER A 116 9.05 -12.74 -8.39
CA SER A 116 9.55 -14.07 -8.00
C SER A 116 8.96 -14.63 -6.69
N GLN A 117 8.16 -13.81 -5.99
CA GLN A 117 7.67 -14.10 -4.65
C GLN A 117 6.22 -14.58 -4.58
N ARG A 118 5.57 -14.78 -5.72
CA ARG A 118 4.20 -15.31 -5.77
C ARG A 118 4.09 -16.82 -5.51
N LEU A 119 5.20 -17.49 -5.24
CA LEU A 119 5.25 -18.92 -4.95
C LEU A 119 4.58 -19.29 -3.63
N ASN A 120 4.74 -18.46 -2.62
CA ASN A 120 3.96 -18.51 -1.41
C ASN A 120 3.22 -17.19 -1.26
N GLN A 121 1.91 -17.20 -1.52
CA GLN A 121 1.08 -15.99 -1.49
C GLN A 121 1.10 -15.23 -0.16
N PHE A 122 1.50 -15.91 0.93
CA PHE A 122 1.55 -15.33 2.27
C PHE A 122 2.98 -15.00 2.74
N ALA A 123 3.99 -15.31 1.93
CA ALA A 123 5.38 -15.02 2.26
C ALA A 123 6.04 -14.19 1.16
N HIS A 124 6.96 -13.35 1.56
CA HIS A 124 7.78 -12.52 0.69
C HIS A 124 9.24 -12.71 1.10
N LYS A 125 10.03 -13.37 0.24
CA LYS A 125 11.39 -13.83 0.60
C LYS A 125 12.49 -12.80 0.38
N GLU A 126 12.21 -11.72 -0.35
CA GLU A 126 13.17 -10.70 -0.71
C GLU A 126 12.51 -9.33 -0.74
N SER A 127 13.20 -8.27 -0.30
CA SER A 127 12.73 -6.90 -0.40
C SER A 127 13.85 -5.96 -0.78
N GLU A 128 13.61 -5.11 -1.76
CA GLU A 128 14.50 -4.01 -2.11
C GLU A 128 14.34 -2.80 -1.17
N TYR A 129 13.19 -2.67 -0.53
CA TYR A 129 12.87 -1.49 0.29
C TYR A 129 13.44 -1.57 1.70
N VAL A 130 13.52 -2.76 2.30
CA VAL A 130 13.99 -2.92 3.69
C VAL A 130 15.46 -2.56 3.85
N SER A 131 16.28 -2.73 2.81
CA SER A 131 17.72 -2.40 2.84
C SER A 131 18.18 -1.52 1.67
N ARG A 132 17.25 -1.00 0.84
CA ARG A 132 17.50 -0.26 -0.40
C ARG A 132 18.28 -1.02 -1.48
N VAL A 133 18.63 -2.25 -1.22
CA VAL A 133 19.16 -3.22 -2.17
C VAL A 133 18.38 -4.51 -2.02
N PRO A 134 18.17 -5.28 -3.08
CA PRO A 134 17.44 -6.54 -3.01
C PRO A 134 18.23 -7.57 -2.19
N LEU A 135 17.76 -7.87 -0.98
CA LEU A 135 18.33 -8.89 -0.10
C LEU A 135 17.27 -9.93 0.25
N LYS A 136 17.65 -11.21 0.18
CA LYS A 136 16.83 -12.28 0.73
C LYS A 136 16.61 -12.05 2.24
N ASN A 137 15.43 -12.41 2.75
CA ASN A 137 15.09 -12.25 4.17
C ASN A 137 16.16 -12.84 5.09
N ILE A 138 16.67 -14.02 4.74
CA ILE A 138 17.62 -14.78 5.52
C ILE A 138 19.01 -14.11 5.58
N ASN A 139 19.33 -13.28 4.59
CA ASN A 139 20.59 -12.57 4.47
C ASN A 139 20.49 -11.10 4.95
N ASN A 140 19.31 -10.67 5.39
CA ASN A 140 19.11 -9.30 5.82
C ASN A 140 19.32 -9.18 7.34
N PRO A 141 20.32 -8.43 7.82
CA PRO A 141 20.57 -8.27 9.25
C PRO A 141 19.62 -7.28 9.91
N GLN A 142 18.35 -7.31 9.52
CA GLN A 142 17.30 -6.46 10.07
C GLN A 142 16.00 -7.25 10.23
N SER A 143 15.40 -7.20 11.43
CA SER A 143 14.09 -7.79 11.64
C SER A 143 13.02 -7.02 10.89
N TYR A 144 12.23 -7.71 10.06
CA TYR A 144 11.09 -7.12 9.40
C TYR A 144 9.94 -8.11 9.24
N SER A 145 8.76 -7.60 8.94
CA SER A 145 7.56 -8.37 8.67
C SER A 145 6.95 -7.90 7.36
N VAL A 146 6.31 -8.83 6.65
CA VAL A 146 5.57 -8.52 5.43
C VAL A 146 4.14 -9.05 5.58
N VAL A 147 3.17 -8.19 5.32
CA VAL A 147 1.75 -8.53 5.19
C VAL A 147 1.41 -8.46 3.72
N THR A 148 1.12 -9.59 3.09
CA THR A 148 0.85 -9.64 1.64
C THR A 148 -0.60 -9.29 1.32
N GLY A 149 -0.87 -8.80 0.11
CA GLY A 149 -2.22 -8.54 -0.38
C GLY A 149 -3.08 -9.79 -0.41
N ALA A 150 -2.47 -10.96 -0.66
CA ALA A 150 -3.16 -12.24 -0.57
C ALA A 150 -3.66 -12.54 0.85
N LEU A 151 -2.84 -12.26 1.88
CA LEU A 151 -3.26 -12.40 3.27
C LEU A 151 -4.39 -11.42 3.62
N LEU A 152 -4.29 -10.16 3.16
CA LEU A 152 -5.35 -9.17 3.35
C LEU A 152 -6.68 -9.61 2.73
N LYS A 153 -6.61 -10.21 1.53
CA LYS A 153 -7.79 -10.76 0.84
C LYS A 153 -8.41 -11.93 1.59
N GLU A 154 -7.60 -12.90 2.06
CA GLU A 154 -8.07 -14.04 2.86
C GLU A 154 -8.70 -13.61 4.20
N GLN A 155 -8.19 -12.55 4.81
CA GLN A 155 -8.73 -11.97 6.04
C GLN A 155 -9.95 -11.07 5.80
N VAL A 156 -10.39 -10.91 4.55
CA VAL A 156 -11.49 -10.01 4.16
C VAL A 156 -11.26 -8.60 4.73
N THR A 157 -10.04 -8.07 4.57
CA THR A 157 -9.65 -6.76 5.09
C THR A 157 -10.37 -5.65 4.32
N THR A 158 -11.26 -4.94 4.97
CA THR A 158 -12.09 -3.87 4.37
C THR A 158 -11.59 -2.47 4.69
N ASP A 159 -10.74 -2.34 5.69
CA ASP A 159 -10.18 -1.07 6.15
C ASP A 159 -8.66 -1.17 6.34
N PHE A 160 -7.97 -0.03 6.23
CA PHE A 160 -6.52 0.00 6.34
C PHE A 160 -5.99 -0.36 7.74
N PRO A 161 -6.61 0.03 8.87
CA PRO A 161 -6.19 -0.40 10.20
C PRO A 161 -6.15 -1.91 10.38
N SER A 162 -7.15 -2.61 9.84
CA SER A 162 -7.22 -4.07 9.92
C SER A 162 -6.05 -4.78 9.23
N ALA A 163 -5.42 -4.13 8.25
CA ALA A 163 -4.22 -4.66 7.60
C ALA A 163 -3.04 -4.84 8.57
N PHE A 164 -3.05 -4.14 9.72
CA PHE A 164 -1.99 -4.21 10.72
C PHE A 164 -2.23 -5.28 11.80
N LYS A 165 -3.35 -5.98 11.80
CA LYS A 165 -3.64 -7.06 12.78
C LYS A 165 -2.62 -8.21 12.71
N SER A 166 -2.02 -8.42 11.54
CA SER A 166 -1.05 -9.51 11.30
C SER A 166 0.41 -9.10 11.54
N ILE A 167 0.67 -7.90 12.08
CA ILE A 167 2.03 -7.44 12.36
C ILE A 167 2.54 -8.09 13.64
N THR A 168 3.67 -8.76 13.55
CA THR A 168 4.34 -9.36 14.71
C THR A 168 5.07 -8.30 15.53
N GLY A 169 4.85 -8.29 16.87
CA GLY A 169 5.56 -7.38 17.79
C GLY A 169 5.21 -5.90 17.62
N GLY A 170 4.00 -5.62 17.15
CA GLY A 170 3.47 -4.28 16.99
C GLY A 170 1.96 -4.23 17.21
N GLY A 171 1.44 -3.03 17.28
CA GLY A 171 0.02 -2.73 17.34
C GLY A 171 -0.28 -1.48 16.53
N TYR A 172 -1.55 -1.14 16.40
CA TYR A 172 -1.95 0.09 15.74
C TYR A 172 -2.99 0.84 16.57
N VAL A 173 -3.03 2.14 16.38
CA VAL A 173 -4.09 3.00 16.85
C VAL A 173 -4.62 3.78 15.66
N GLN A 174 -5.91 3.70 15.45
CA GLN A 174 -6.60 4.56 14.50
C GLN A 174 -7.15 5.77 15.26
N SER A 175 -6.82 6.95 14.80
CA SER A 175 -7.48 8.17 15.24
C SER A 175 -8.81 8.34 14.48
N ASN A 176 -9.68 9.18 15.03
CA ASN A 176 -11.03 9.38 14.49
C ASN A 176 -11.04 9.97 13.08
N ASP A 177 -9.99 10.72 12.72
CA ASP A 177 -9.76 11.23 11.37
C ASP A 177 -9.34 10.14 10.36
N GLY A 178 -9.32 8.87 10.80
CA GLY A 178 -8.93 7.74 9.97
C GLY A 178 -7.42 7.58 9.79
N ASN A 179 -6.61 8.44 10.40
CA ASN A 179 -5.16 8.26 10.40
C ASN A 179 -4.76 7.04 11.23
N VAL A 180 -3.83 6.25 10.71
CA VAL A 180 -3.31 5.05 11.38
C VAL A 180 -1.90 5.30 11.85
N SER A 181 -1.70 5.19 13.16
CA SER A 181 -0.38 5.16 13.78
C SER A 181 -0.04 3.74 14.18
N VAL A 182 1.11 3.26 13.73
CA VAL A 182 1.61 1.93 14.07
C VAL A 182 2.58 2.05 15.24
N TYR A 183 2.45 1.19 16.23
CA TYR A 183 3.38 1.11 17.35
C TYR A 183 4.26 -0.11 17.19
N LEU A 184 5.55 0.10 17.12
CA LEU A 184 6.56 -0.95 16.96
C LEU A 184 7.53 -0.87 18.13
N ARG A 185 7.69 -1.95 18.88
CA ARG A 185 8.59 -2.02 20.06
C ARG A 185 8.35 -0.87 21.07
N GLY A 186 7.09 -0.44 21.24
CA GLY A 186 6.70 0.65 22.14
C GLY A 186 6.81 2.06 21.57
N PHE A 187 7.39 2.25 20.38
CA PHE A 187 7.49 3.54 19.73
C PHE A 187 6.43 3.72 18.64
N ARG A 188 5.85 4.90 18.58
CA ARG A 188 4.93 5.27 17.51
C ARG A 188 5.69 5.40 16.18
N SER A 189 5.15 4.84 15.12
CA SER A 189 5.58 5.02 13.75
C SER A 189 4.36 5.29 12.87
N ASP A 190 4.36 6.39 12.16
CA ASP A 190 3.30 6.70 11.21
C ASP A 190 3.60 6.04 9.86
N VAL A 191 2.56 5.80 9.06
CA VAL A 191 2.71 5.20 7.73
C VAL A 191 3.09 6.27 6.73
N HIS A 192 4.37 6.38 6.41
CA HIS A 192 4.91 7.47 5.61
C HIS A 192 5.50 7.07 4.26
N LEU A 193 5.67 5.77 4.00
CA LEU A 193 6.35 5.30 2.79
C LEU A 193 5.38 4.65 1.81
N ARG A 194 5.64 4.87 0.53
CA ARG A 194 4.99 4.21 -0.59
C ARG A 194 6.03 3.83 -1.64
N ASN A 195 6.15 2.54 -1.96
CA ASN A 195 7.14 2.01 -2.90
C ASN A 195 8.56 2.56 -2.65
N GLY A 196 8.94 2.64 -1.35
CA GLY A 196 10.23 3.18 -0.91
C GLY A 196 10.38 4.70 -0.96
N GLY A 197 9.44 5.44 -1.51
CA GLY A 197 9.40 6.91 -1.51
C GLY A 197 8.63 7.44 -0.29
N ILE A 198 9.00 8.62 0.18
CA ILE A 198 8.26 9.30 1.25
C ILE A 198 6.93 9.79 0.69
N SER A 199 5.83 9.35 1.32
CA SER A 199 4.46 9.72 0.96
C SER A 199 3.67 9.95 2.24
N TRP A 200 3.76 11.18 2.76
CA TRP A 200 3.15 11.50 4.04
C TRP A 200 1.71 11.96 3.86
N ILE A 201 0.78 11.11 4.27
CA ILE A 201 -0.65 11.39 4.33
C ILE A 201 -1.16 10.98 5.70
N LYS A 202 -1.69 11.95 6.45
CA LYS A 202 -2.41 11.72 7.70
C LYS A 202 -3.91 11.71 7.44
N GLY A 203 -4.44 10.61 6.95
CA GLY A 203 -5.85 10.49 6.65
C GLY A 203 -6.26 9.05 6.32
N PRO A 204 -7.53 8.84 6.02
CA PRO A 204 -8.04 7.54 5.63
C PRO A 204 -7.34 7.01 4.37
N LEU A 205 -7.02 5.73 4.38
CA LEU A 205 -6.42 5.00 3.26
C LEU A 205 -7.20 3.71 3.04
N ASP A 206 -7.27 3.27 1.79
CA ASP A 206 -7.95 2.02 1.42
C ASP A 206 -6.93 0.90 1.13
N PRO A 207 -7.18 -0.35 1.58
CA PRO A 207 -6.27 -1.47 1.35
C PRO A 207 -6.33 -2.04 -0.08
N GLN A 208 -7.29 -1.66 -0.93
CA GLN A 208 -7.52 -2.28 -2.23
C GLN A 208 -6.32 -2.19 -3.19
N ASN A 209 -5.55 -1.08 -3.12
CA ASN A 209 -4.38 -0.88 -3.97
C ASN A 209 -3.07 -1.39 -3.33
N ILE A 210 -3.15 -2.23 -2.28
CA ILE A 210 -1.96 -2.74 -1.59
C ILE A 210 -1.58 -4.11 -2.14
N GLU A 211 -0.36 -4.23 -2.67
CA GLU A 211 0.28 -5.50 -2.99
C GLU A 211 0.86 -6.17 -1.74
N ARG A 212 1.50 -5.37 -0.86
CA ARG A 212 2.01 -5.78 0.44
C ARG A 212 2.35 -4.58 1.32
N ILE A 213 2.43 -4.83 2.62
CA ILE A 213 2.94 -3.88 3.61
C ILE A 213 4.22 -4.46 4.19
N GLU A 214 5.31 -3.72 4.10
CA GLU A 214 6.60 -4.06 4.68
C GLU A 214 6.86 -3.23 5.92
N ILE A 215 7.20 -3.89 7.02
CA ILE A 215 7.44 -3.26 8.31
C ILE A 215 8.86 -3.58 8.73
N ALA A 216 9.78 -2.64 8.54
CA ALA A 216 11.14 -2.73 9.02
C ALA A 216 11.20 -2.29 10.48
N LYS A 217 11.71 -3.14 11.38
CA LYS A 217 11.73 -2.91 12.83
C LYS A 217 13.09 -2.36 13.26
N GLY A 218 13.07 -1.35 14.13
CA GLY A 218 14.25 -0.62 14.60
C GLY A 218 14.50 0.66 13.83
N PRO A 219 15.47 1.47 14.26
CA PRO A 219 15.78 2.75 13.63
C PRO A 219 16.06 2.60 12.13
N ALA A 220 15.46 3.45 11.32
CA ALA A 220 15.56 3.37 9.87
C ALA A 220 16.04 4.70 9.24
N ALA A 221 16.74 5.53 10.03
CA ALA A 221 17.21 6.83 9.58
C ALA A 221 18.14 6.73 8.36
N LEU A 222 19.01 5.74 8.29
CA LEU A 222 19.85 5.51 7.11
C LEU A 222 19.04 5.37 5.83
N LEU A 223 17.93 4.64 5.89
CA LEU A 223 17.19 4.29 4.68
C LEU A 223 16.31 5.44 4.20
N TYR A 224 15.70 6.18 5.13
CA TYR A 224 14.63 7.12 4.83
C TYR A 224 14.84 8.53 5.39
N GLY A 225 16.00 8.77 6.02
CA GLY A 225 16.35 10.06 6.63
C GLY A 225 15.85 10.24 8.05
N ALA A 226 16.36 11.30 8.66
CA ALA A 226 15.90 11.76 9.94
C ALA A 226 14.44 12.24 9.78
N ASN A 227 13.65 11.81 10.67
CA ASN A 227 12.28 12.19 11.01
C ASN A 227 11.49 13.12 10.05
N VAL A 228 10.34 12.63 9.60
CA VAL A 228 9.31 13.44 8.96
C VAL A 228 8.30 13.83 10.06
N ASN A 229 8.10 15.10 10.32
CA ASN A 229 7.12 15.63 11.27
C ASN A 229 7.31 15.31 12.77
N ASN A 230 8.49 15.40 13.31
CA ASN A 230 8.74 15.18 14.75
C ASN A 230 8.29 13.81 15.30
N VAL A 231 8.03 12.83 14.42
CA VAL A 231 7.78 11.44 14.82
C VAL A 231 9.06 10.65 14.61
N ALA A 232 9.76 10.37 15.67
CA ALA A 232 10.96 9.54 15.63
C ALA A 232 10.59 8.09 15.26
N ASN A 233 11.10 7.58 14.15
CA ASN A 233 10.89 6.20 13.71
C ASN A 233 11.84 5.21 14.41
N PHE A 234 12.01 5.33 15.74
CA PHE A 234 12.88 4.42 16.51
C PHE A 234 12.35 2.98 16.53
N GLY A 235 11.05 2.81 16.52
CA GLY A 235 10.40 1.49 16.48
C GLY A 235 10.51 0.81 15.14
N GLY A 236 10.56 1.59 14.06
CA GLY A 236 10.60 1.10 12.69
C GLY A 236 9.87 1.97 11.70
N THR A 237 9.75 1.48 10.48
CA THR A 237 9.04 2.14 9.38
C THR A 237 8.05 1.20 8.73
N VAL A 238 7.00 1.79 8.16
CA VAL A 238 5.99 1.07 7.39
C VAL A 238 6.05 1.56 5.94
N ASN A 239 6.22 0.62 5.01
CA ASN A 239 6.22 0.87 3.58
C ASN A 239 5.02 0.17 2.93
N LYS A 240 4.15 0.94 2.27
CA LYS A 240 3.08 0.41 1.43
C LYS A 240 3.64 0.16 0.04
N VAL A 241 3.66 -1.07 -0.39
CA VAL A 241 3.95 -1.43 -1.78
C VAL A 241 2.62 -1.58 -2.50
N THR A 242 2.43 -0.81 -3.56
CA THR A 242 1.19 -0.77 -4.32
C THR A 242 1.19 -1.76 -5.47
N LYS A 243 0.00 -2.15 -5.90
CA LYS A 243 -0.19 -2.99 -7.07
C LYS A 243 0.31 -2.27 -8.32
N GLU A 244 1.03 -2.98 -9.18
CA GLU A 244 1.60 -2.46 -10.43
C GLU A 244 0.89 -3.08 -11.64
N ALA A 245 0.92 -2.36 -12.77
CA ALA A 245 0.48 -2.89 -14.04
C ALA A 245 1.51 -3.89 -14.60
N PHE A 246 1.05 -5.00 -15.15
CA PHE A 246 1.88 -6.11 -15.60
C PHE A 246 1.45 -6.66 -16.97
N ASN A 247 2.34 -7.40 -17.61
CA ASN A 247 2.03 -8.07 -18.88
C ASN A 247 1.06 -9.23 -18.63
N GLY A 248 -0.23 -8.99 -18.83
CA GLY A 248 -1.30 -9.96 -18.61
C GLY A 248 -2.68 -9.31 -18.52
N GLN A 249 -3.69 -10.16 -18.39
CA GLN A 249 -5.09 -9.74 -18.23
C GLN A 249 -5.58 -10.16 -16.84
N LEU A 250 -6.23 -9.24 -16.14
CA LEU A 250 -6.88 -9.51 -14.85
C LEU A 250 -8.19 -8.72 -14.76
N LEU A 251 -9.23 -9.35 -14.29
CA LEU A 251 -10.45 -8.71 -13.84
C LEU A 251 -10.90 -9.38 -12.55
N ASP A 252 -10.87 -8.64 -11.45
CA ASP A 252 -11.37 -9.08 -10.14
C ASP A 252 -12.38 -8.04 -9.64
N ILE A 253 -13.62 -8.45 -9.46
CA ILE A 253 -14.71 -7.64 -8.95
C ILE A 253 -15.19 -8.27 -7.66
N GLY A 254 -15.19 -7.49 -6.58
CA GLY A 254 -15.60 -7.95 -5.27
C GLY A 254 -16.80 -7.16 -4.73
N TYR A 255 -17.63 -7.83 -3.94
CA TYR A 255 -18.68 -7.21 -3.16
C TYR A 255 -18.73 -7.84 -1.78
N ILE A 256 -18.76 -7.00 -0.75
CA ILE A 256 -18.83 -7.40 0.65
C ILE A 256 -19.98 -6.67 1.30
N THR A 257 -20.77 -7.38 2.08
CA THR A 257 -21.83 -6.81 2.93
C THR A 257 -21.63 -7.27 4.37
N GLY A 258 -22.00 -6.44 5.32
CA GLY A 258 -21.78 -6.70 6.74
C GLY A 258 -22.80 -6.03 7.63
N ARG A 259 -22.52 -6.03 8.94
CA ARG A 259 -23.34 -5.34 9.94
C ARG A 259 -23.30 -3.82 9.71
N TRP A 260 -24.25 -3.13 10.30
CA TRP A 260 -24.40 -1.66 10.23
C TRP A 260 -24.47 -1.12 8.80
N GLU A 261 -25.18 -1.86 7.94
CA GLU A 261 -25.34 -1.52 6.53
C GLU A 261 -24.01 -1.38 5.77
N GLN A 262 -23.00 -2.12 6.20
CA GLN A 262 -21.75 -2.15 5.47
C GLN A 262 -21.96 -2.74 4.07
N ASN A 263 -21.55 -1.98 3.07
CA ASN A 263 -21.51 -2.38 1.67
C ASN A 263 -20.21 -1.89 1.06
N ARG A 264 -19.43 -2.83 0.50
CA ARG A 264 -18.15 -2.52 -0.13
C ARG A 264 -18.07 -3.18 -1.50
N SER A 265 -17.81 -2.38 -2.52
CA SER A 265 -17.54 -2.85 -3.88
C SER A 265 -16.07 -2.59 -4.23
N THR A 266 -15.43 -3.53 -4.88
CA THR A 266 -14.02 -3.43 -5.29
C THR A 266 -13.83 -3.82 -6.75
N LEU A 267 -12.82 -3.22 -7.38
CA LEU A 267 -12.38 -3.51 -8.75
C LEU A 267 -10.87 -3.60 -8.79
N ASP A 268 -10.35 -4.60 -9.49
CA ASP A 268 -8.95 -4.72 -9.90
C ASP A 268 -8.92 -5.20 -11.35
N LEU A 269 -8.55 -4.32 -12.26
CA LEU A 269 -8.47 -4.61 -13.69
C LEU A 269 -7.05 -4.34 -14.17
N ASN A 270 -6.45 -5.31 -14.88
CA ASN A 270 -5.17 -5.15 -15.55
C ASN A 270 -5.29 -5.55 -17.02
N THR A 271 -4.66 -4.81 -17.91
CA THR A 271 -4.67 -5.08 -19.34
C THR A 271 -3.39 -4.59 -20.02
N VAL A 272 -3.10 -5.20 -21.16
CA VAL A 272 -2.05 -4.75 -22.08
C VAL A 272 -2.68 -3.76 -23.08
N LEU A 273 -2.06 -2.60 -23.28
CA LEU A 273 -2.61 -1.53 -24.12
C LEU A 273 -2.07 -1.53 -25.55
N ASP A 274 -0.91 -2.15 -25.79
CA ASP A 274 -0.25 -2.15 -27.08
C ASP A 274 -0.02 -3.56 -27.62
N LYS A 275 0.23 -3.67 -28.94
CA LYS A 275 0.47 -4.95 -29.61
C LYS A 275 1.84 -5.54 -29.32
N ASP A 276 2.79 -4.69 -28.95
CA ASP A 276 4.17 -5.10 -28.69
C ASP A 276 4.37 -5.53 -27.23
N HIS A 277 3.28 -5.53 -26.43
CA HIS A 277 3.28 -5.91 -25.01
C HIS A 277 4.31 -5.11 -24.17
N LYS A 278 4.39 -3.81 -24.41
CA LYS A 278 5.30 -2.88 -23.72
C LYS A 278 4.59 -1.84 -22.85
N VAL A 279 3.27 -1.70 -23.02
CA VAL A 279 2.46 -0.75 -22.25
C VAL A 279 1.37 -1.48 -21.51
N PHE A 280 1.44 -1.48 -20.19
CA PHE A 280 0.51 -2.13 -19.29
C PHE A 280 -0.26 -1.11 -18.49
N PHE A 281 -1.54 -1.37 -18.28
CA PHE A 281 -2.43 -0.53 -17.47
C PHE A 281 -3.13 -1.37 -16.42
N ARG A 282 -3.16 -0.87 -15.19
CA ARG A 282 -3.95 -1.45 -14.11
C ARG A 282 -4.75 -0.37 -13.42
N ILE A 283 -5.97 -0.66 -13.02
CA ILE A 283 -6.78 0.23 -12.21
C ILE A 283 -7.36 -0.55 -11.02
N ASN A 284 -7.18 -0.03 -9.84
CA ASN A 284 -7.83 -0.47 -8.64
C ASN A 284 -8.88 0.54 -8.21
N GLY A 285 -10.01 0.06 -7.73
CA GLY A 285 -11.09 0.90 -7.22
C GLY A 285 -11.78 0.28 -6.03
N ALA A 286 -12.27 1.12 -5.12
CA ALA A 286 -13.09 0.69 -3.99
C ALA A 286 -14.10 1.77 -3.63
N TYR A 287 -15.30 1.33 -3.24
CA TYR A 287 -16.31 2.16 -2.63
C TYR A 287 -16.85 1.46 -1.40
N THR A 288 -16.85 2.16 -0.26
CA THR A 288 -17.36 1.65 1.02
C THR A 288 -18.43 2.59 1.58
N SER A 289 -19.54 2.02 1.99
CA SER A 289 -20.61 2.68 2.70
C SER A 289 -20.91 1.87 3.96
N GLU A 290 -20.84 2.50 5.13
CA GLU A 290 -21.03 1.85 6.43
C GLU A 290 -21.60 2.85 7.42
N ASN A 291 -22.49 2.38 8.31
CA ASN A 291 -22.96 3.12 9.45
C ASN A 291 -22.21 2.66 10.72
N SER A 292 -22.43 3.32 11.84
CA SER A 292 -21.83 2.94 13.12
C SER A 292 -22.66 1.91 13.86
N PHE A 293 -22.05 1.23 14.83
CA PHE A 293 -22.78 0.50 15.88
C PHE A 293 -23.52 1.46 16.82
N GLN A 294 -23.15 2.73 16.83
CA GLN A 294 -23.83 3.79 17.56
C GLN A 294 -25.00 4.35 16.74
N ASP A 295 -25.92 5.06 17.42
CA ASP A 295 -27.08 5.70 16.82
C ASP A 295 -26.76 6.74 15.75
N GLN A 296 -25.57 7.34 15.81
CA GLN A 296 -25.00 8.22 14.80
C GLN A 296 -23.60 7.75 14.44
N GLY A 297 -23.22 7.95 13.19
CA GLY A 297 -21.91 7.62 12.66
C GLY A 297 -22.02 7.05 11.25
N ILE A 298 -21.28 7.63 10.33
CA ILE A 298 -21.19 7.19 8.94
C ILE A 298 -19.74 7.12 8.49
N ILE A 299 -19.49 6.19 7.58
CA ILE A 299 -18.27 6.12 6.77
C ILE A 299 -18.72 5.96 5.30
N ARG A 300 -18.26 6.86 4.44
CA ARG A 300 -18.48 6.81 3.00
C ARG A 300 -17.13 7.07 2.34
N GLU A 301 -16.56 6.04 1.72
CA GLU A 301 -15.20 6.10 1.18
C GLU A 301 -15.19 5.72 -0.29
N PHE A 302 -14.38 6.41 -1.05
CA PHE A 302 -14.11 6.15 -2.45
C PHE A 302 -12.60 6.19 -2.68
N MET A 303 -12.09 5.18 -3.38
CA MET A 303 -10.69 5.12 -3.81
C MET A 303 -10.63 4.73 -5.28
N VAL A 304 -9.71 5.36 -6.03
CA VAL A 304 -9.33 4.97 -7.38
C VAL A 304 -7.82 5.12 -7.56
N ALA A 305 -7.20 4.10 -8.15
CA ALA A 305 -5.75 4.04 -8.31
C ALA A 305 -5.37 3.46 -9.69
N PRO A 306 -5.31 4.27 -10.74
CA PRO A 306 -4.72 3.87 -12.02
C PRO A 306 -3.20 3.83 -11.93
N THR A 307 -2.61 2.84 -12.60
CA THR A 307 -1.17 2.61 -12.72
C THR A 307 -0.82 2.25 -14.16
N VAL A 308 0.27 2.80 -14.67
CA VAL A 308 0.81 2.49 -16.00
C VAL A 308 2.26 2.03 -15.84
N THR A 309 2.61 0.95 -16.52
CA THR A 309 3.99 0.51 -16.72
C THR A 309 4.31 0.56 -18.22
N ILE A 310 5.42 1.20 -18.57
CA ILE A 310 5.88 1.36 -19.95
C ILE A 310 7.31 0.83 -20.04
N GLU A 311 7.52 -0.24 -20.80
CA GLU A 311 8.83 -0.73 -21.19
C GLU A 311 9.26 0.00 -22.47
N VAL A 312 9.85 1.19 -22.31
CA VAL A 312 10.23 2.07 -23.43
C VAL A 312 11.20 1.38 -24.39
N ASN A 313 12.17 0.66 -23.82
CA ASN A 313 13.13 -0.20 -24.49
C ASN A 313 13.78 -1.13 -23.46
N ASP A 314 14.73 -1.97 -23.89
CA ASP A 314 15.41 -2.97 -23.04
C ASP A 314 16.20 -2.36 -21.86
N ARG A 315 16.36 -1.03 -21.82
CA ARG A 315 17.10 -0.33 -20.77
C ARG A 315 16.25 0.62 -19.93
N LEU A 316 15.07 1.02 -20.42
CA LEU A 316 14.26 2.05 -19.75
C LEU A 316 12.84 1.55 -19.50
N THR A 317 12.49 1.44 -18.22
CA THR A 317 11.13 1.19 -17.74
C THR A 317 10.63 2.39 -16.97
N VAL A 318 9.42 2.82 -17.27
CA VAL A 318 8.71 3.92 -16.61
C VAL A 318 7.47 3.37 -15.94
N LYS A 319 7.30 3.64 -14.65
CA LYS A 319 6.09 3.32 -13.90
C LYS A 319 5.48 4.61 -13.37
N ALA A 320 4.19 4.82 -13.63
CA ALA A 320 3.45 5.97 -13.12
C ALA A 320 2.22 5.48 -12.35
N ASN A 321 2.10 5.93 -11.11
CA ASN A 321 1.02 5.59 -10.18
C ASN A 321 0.29 6.85 -9.77
N PHE A 322 -1.02 6.81 -9.81
CA PHE A 322 -1.87 7.81 -9.21
C PHE A 322 -2.82 7.14 -8.22
N GLU A 323 -3.13 7.79 -7.11
CA GLU A 323 -4.14 7.33 -6.17
C GLU A 323 -4.91 8.52 -5.64
N TYR A 324 -6.22 8.42 -5.69
CA TYR A 324 -7.14 9.37 -5.09
C TYR A 324 -8.01 8.64 -4.07
N ASN A 325 -8.04 9.17 -2.86
CA ASN A 325 -8.95 8.72 -1.80
C ASN A 325 -9.83 9.87 -1.37
N LYS A 326 -11.12 9.61 -1.16
CA LYS A 326 -12.07 10.52 -0.53
C LYS A 326 -12.85 9.77 0.54
N SER A 327 -12.87 10.32 1.75
CA SER A 327 -13.62 9.77 2.88
C SER A 327 -14.50 10.86 3.48
N LYS A 328 -15.78 10.56 3.70
CA LYS A 328 -16.66 11.33 4.56
C LYS A 328 -17.00 10.48 5.77
N ARG A 329 -16.66 10.97 6.96
CA ARG A 329 -16.87 10.22 8.22
C ARG A 329 -17.11 11.12 9.40
N ASN A 330 -17.82 10.60 10.39
CA ASN A 330 -17.92 11.26 11.67
C ASN A 330 -16.59 11.21 12.40
N LEU A 331 -16.24 12.35 12.99
CA LEU A 331 -15.06 12.51 13.82
C LEU A 331 -15.50 12.64 15.27
N PHE A 332 -15.86 11.51 15.87
CA PHE A 332 -16.13 11.45 17.29
C PHE A 332 -14.84 11.17 18.05
N PHE A 333 -14.53 12.01 19.02
CA PHE A 333 -13.36 11.88 19.84
C PHE A 333 -13.73 11.86 21.33
N ALA A 334 -14.06 10.69 21.83
CA ALA A 334 -14.14 10.51 23.27
C ALA A 334 -12.73 10.58 23.86
N ARG A 335 -12.45 11.58 24.64
CA ARG A 335 -11.23 11.62 25.45
C ARG A 335 -11.60 11.74 26.90
N GLY A 336 -11.39 10.68 27.61
CA GLY A 336 -10.97 10.68 28.99
C GLY A 336 -11.86 11.43 30.00
N VAL A 337 -11.75 10.95 31.16
CA VAL A 337 -12.18 11.57 32.41
C VAL A 337 -11.39 12.85 32.58
N SER A 338 -12.02 13.99 32.82
CA SER A 338 -11.35 15.22 33.25
C SER A 338 -10.56 14.92 34.54
N GLY A 339 -9.30 15.37 34.61
CA GLY A 339 -8.45 15.05 35.77
C GLY A 339 -9.16 15.36 37.09
N GLY A 340 -9.38 14.34 37.89
CA GLY A 340 -10.07 14.41 39.17
C GLY A 340 -11.34 13.61 39.31
N LEU A 341 -11.80 12.93 38.25
CA LEU A 341 -13.03 12.09 38.28
C LEU A 341 -12.82 10.65 38.73
N ILE A 342 -11.62 10.23 39.03
CA ILE A 342 -11.42 8.99 39.80
C ILE A 342 -11.79 9.34 41.24
N THR A 343 -13.05 9.10 41.56
CA THR A 343 -13.56 9.16 42.95
C THR A 343 -13.56 7.73 43.51
N ASP A 344 -13.75 7.60 44.80
CA ASP A 344 -13.94 6.24 45.42
C ASP A 344 -15.14 5.48 44.83
N GLU A 345 -16.05 6.18 44.16
CA GLU A 345 -17.26 5.63 43.56
C GLU A 345 -17.13 5.31 42.08
N VAL A 346 -16.21 5.97 41.35
CA VAL A 346 -15.95 5.78 39.91
C VAL A 346 -14.49 5.47 39.70
N ASN A 347 -14.13 4.19 39.58
CA ASN A 347 -12.79 3.71 39.40
C ASN A 347 -12.51 3.24 37.95
N SER A 348 -13.58 2.96 37.20
CA SER A 348 -13.50 2.45 35.84
C SER A 348 -14.64 2.97 34.97
N TRP A 349 -14.56 2.78 33.66
CA TRP A 349 -15.67 3.06 32.74
C TRP A 349 -16.92 2.20 33.03
N ASP A 350 -16.76 1.02 33.62
CA ASP A 350 -17.83 0.11 33.95
C ASP A 350 -18.67 0.62 35.14
N ASP A 351 -18.10 1.50 35.96
CA ASP A 351 -18.82 2.14 37.07
C ASP A 351 -19.78 3.24 36.60
N LEU A 352 -19.66 3.62 35.32
CA LEU A 352 -20.49 4.64 34.69
C LEU A 352 -21.66 3.98 33.98
N ASN A 353 -22.88 4.51 34.18
CA ASN A 353 -24.04 4.05 33.44
C ASN A 353 -24.07 4.59 32.00
N TRP A 354 -22.94 4.38 31.29
CA TRP A 354 -22.69 4.88 29.95
C TRP A 354 -23.31 3.93 28.92
N ASP A 355 -24.25 4.42 28.12
CA ASP A 355 -24.72 3.71 26.94
C ASP A 355 -23.75 3.92 25.78
N TYR A 356 -22.91 2.92 25.50
CA TYR A 356 -21.94 2.96 24.40
C TYR A 356 -22.57 2.97 23.00
N HIS A 357 -23.88 2.75 22.88
CA HIS A 357 -24.61 2.92 21.62
C HIS A 357 -24.94 4.39 21.32
N THR A 358 -24.86 5.28 22.31
CA THR A 358 -25.07 6.71 22.13
C THR A 358 -23.80 7.38 21.64
N SER A 359 -23.87 8.04 20.47
CA SER A 359 -22.67 8.65 19.85
C SER A 359 -22.31 10.03 20.40
N TYR A 360 -23.23 10.75 21.02
CA TYR A 360 -23.09 12.17 21.41
C TYR A 360 -22.70 13.11 20.26
N SER A 361 -22.75 12.63 19.01
CA SER A 361 -22.43 13.35 17.77
C SER A 361 -23.64 13.37 16.84
N SER A 362 -23.43 13.83 15.63
CA SER A 362 -24.44 13.83 14.57
C SER A 362 -23.80 13.54 13.22
N ASN A 363 -24.53 12.87 12.34
CA ASN A 363 -24.11 12.64 10.95
C ASN A 363 -23.94 13.95 10.15
N GLU A 364 -24.56 15.04 10.59
CA GLU A 364 -24.38 16.36 9.98
C GLU A 364 -22.94 16.89 10.16
N LEU A 365 -22.25 16.48 11.24
CA LEU A 365 -20.89 16.91 11.54
C LEU A 365 -19.81 16.05 10.85
N ALA A 366 -20.20 15.18 9.93
CA ALA A 366 -19.24 14.33 9.24
C ALA A 366 -18.25 15.14 8.41
N GLY A 367 -16.97 15.01 8.73
CA GLY A 367 -15.87 15.67 8.03
C GLY A 367 -15.51 14.98 6.71
N THR A 368 -14.87 15.72 5.82
CA THR A 368 -14.37 15.25 4.53
C THR A 368 -12.85 15.26 4.49
N PHE A 369 -12.29 14.16 4.02
CA PHE A 369 -10.85 13.98 3.78
C PHE A 369 -10.67 13.61 2.31
N SER A 370 -9.76 14.29 1.64
CA SER A 370 -9.39 13.94 0.27
C SER A 370 -7.89 13.88 0.16
N SER A 371 -7.36 12.81 -0.38
CA SER A 371 -5.92 12.68 -0.59
C SER A 371 -5.61 12.29 -2.03
N THR A 372 -4.50 12.82 -2.54
CA THR A 372 -3.93 12.49 -3.83
C THR A 372 -2.48 12.09 -3.67
N VAL A 373 -2.09 10.99 -4.31
CA VAL A 373 -0.68 10.61 -4.45
C VAL A 373 -0.38 10.41 -5.92
N PHE A 374 0.64 11.08 -6.40
CA PHE A 374 1.24 10.81 -7.69
C PHE A 374 2.68 10.35 -7.47
N GLN A 375 3.05 9.22 -8.08
CA GLN A 375 4.40 8.70 -8.01
C GLN A 375 4.86 8.20 -9.37
N THR A 376 6.09 8.57 -9.75
CA THR A 376 6.77 8.06 -10.94
C THR A 376 8.07 7.40 -10.53
N LEU A 377 8.32 6.23 -11.08
CA LEU A 377 9.53 5.45 -10.93
C LEU A 377 10.16 5.27 -12.33
N LEU A 378 11.40 5.65 -12.48
CA LEU A 378 12.18 5.47 -13.71
C LEU A 378 13.33 4.51 -13.41
N TYR A 379 13.38 3.40 -14.11
CA TYR A 379 14.48 2.44 -14.05
C TYR A 379 15.27 2.51 -15.36
N TYR A 380 16.54 2.86 -15.27
CA TYR A 380 17.41 2.90 -16.42
C TYR A 380 18.64 2.01 -16.21
N LYS A 381 18.74 0.96 -17.01
CA LYS A 381 19.89 0.05 -17.04
C LYS A 381 21.09 0.75 -17.69
N ILE A 382 22.02 1.20 -16.87
CA ILE A 382 23.25 1.83 -17.33
C ILE A 382 24.17 0.79 -17.98
N SER A 383 24.30 -0.38 -17.30
CA SER A 383 25.05 -1.54 -17.75
C SER A 383 24.45 -2.81 -17.11
N ASP A 384 25.03 -3.97 -17.37
CA ASP A 384 24.59 -5.24 -16.75
C ASP A 384 24.77 -5.27 -15.22
N HIS A 385 25.58 -4.37 -14.67
CA HIS A 385 25.86 -4.28 -13.24
C HIS A 385 25.30 -3.02 -12.57
N TRP A 386 24.83 -2.03 -13.33
CA TRP A 386 24.42 -0.76 -12.80
C TRP A 386 23.06 -0.31 -13.31
N THR A 387 22.18 0.03 -12.37
CA THR A 387 20.86 0.58 -12.64
C THR A 387 20.71 1.94 -11.96
N SER A 388 20.19 2.90 -12.69
CA SER A 388 19.73 4.20 -12.18
C SER A 388 18.23 4.09 -11.87
N LYS A 389 17.83 4.42 -10.64
CA LYS A 389 16.43 4.49 -10.23
C LYS A 389 16.11 5.90 -9.77
N SER A 390 15.22 6.57 -10.50
CA SER A 390 14.69 7.87 -10.10
C SER A 390 13.28 7.71 -9.56
N THR A 391 12.99 8.32 -8.43
CA THR A 391 11.67 8.32 -7.80
C THR A 391 11.21 9.75 -7.59
N PHE A 392 10.02 10.07 -8.10
CA PHE A 392 9.29 11.29 -7.78
C PHE A 392 7.99 10.92 -7.07
N THR A 393 7.69 11.56 -5.95
CA THR A 393 6.42 11.37 -5.23
C THR A 393 5.88 12.73 -4.84
N SER A 394 4.60 12.97 -5.13
CA SER A 394 3.83 14.10 -4.61
C SER A 394 2.60 13.55 -3.90
N ALA A 395 2.43 13.93 -2.65
CA ALA A 395 1.32 13.48 -1.82
C ALA A 395 0.66 14.69 -1.14
N ASN A 396 -0.65 14.81 -1.27
CA ASN A 396 -1.41 15.94 -0.74
C ASN A 396 -2.65 15.43 0.00
N LEU A 397 -2.97 16.10 1.09
CA LEU A 397 -4.16 15.87 1.91
C LEU A 397 -4.91 17.18 2.08
N PHE A 398 -6.17 17.14 1.77
CA PHE A 398 -7.15 18.18 2.08
C PHE A 398 -8.11 17.65 3.16
N THR A 399 -8.31 18.42 4.21
CA THR A 399 -9.22 18.09 5.31
C THR A 399 -10.15 19.25 5.58
N ASP A 400 -11.46 18.96 5.59
CA ASP A 400 -12.51 19.87 6.03
C ASP A 400 -13.35 19.10 7.06
N ALA A 401 -13.14 19.43 8.33
CA ALA A 401 -13.61 18.55 9.40
C ALA A 401 -13.90 19.27 10.71
N ASN A 402 -15.02 18.86 11.33
CA ASN A 402 -15.42 19.30 12.64
C ASN A 402 -15.09 18.21 13.65
N TYR A 403 -14.22 18.52 14.62
CA TYR A 403 -13.85 17.58 15.67
C TYR A 403 -14.71 17.80 16.91
N LEU A 404 -15.42 16.76 17.31
CA LEU A 404 -16.15 16.74 18.56
C LEU A 404 -15.35 15.98 19.62
N ARG A 405 -15.17 16.59 20.77
CA ARG A 405 -14.56 15.98 21.95
C ARG A 405 -15.59 15.89 23.06
N VAL A 406 -15.79 14.71 23.61
CA VAL A 406 -16.65 14.47 24.76
C VAL A 406 -15.78 14.25 25.99
N LEU A 407 -16.03 15.00 27.03
CA LEU A 407 -15.35 14.92 28.33
C LEU A 407 -16.37 14.56 29.38
N MET A 408 -16.09 13.56 30.19
CA MET A 408 -16.85 13.35 31.42
C MET A 408 -16.43 14.40 32.44
N MET A 409 -17.42 15.06 33.02
CA MET A 409 -17.22 16.08 34.05
C MET A 409 -17.52 15.54 35.43
N ASP A 410 -18.52 14.67 35.52
CA ASP A 410 -18.91 13.94 36.69
C ASP A 410 -19.54 12.60 36.28
N GLU A 411 -20.03 11.80 37.22
CA GLU A 411 -20.65 10.49 36.99
C GLU A 411 -21.93 10.53 36.14
N ASN A 412 -22.51 11.70 35.94
CA ASN A 412 -23.80 11.89 35.27
C ASN A 412 -23.77 12.82 34.08
N THR A 413 -22.65 13.56 33.86
CA THR A 413 -22.61 14.65 32.89
C THR A 413 -21.40 14.55 31.97
N VAL A 414 -21.64 14.65 30.68
CA VAL A 414 -20.62 14.83 29.66
C VAL A 414 -20.67 16.23 29.09
N VAL A 415 -19.53 16.84 28.92
CA VAL A 415 -19.36 18.14 28.22
C VAL A 415 -18.92 17.86 26.79
N ARG A 416 -19.65 18.44 25.83
CA ARG A 416 -19.28 18.41 24.42
C ARG A 416 -18.46 19.66 24.10
N ARG A 417 -17.24 19.42 23.57
CA ARG A 417 -16.33 20.48 23.11
C ARG A 417 -16.01 20.27 21.64
N ILE A 418 -15.81 21.37 20.95
CA ILE A 418 -15.57 21.36 19.52
C ILE A 418 -14.28 22.06 19.13
N LEU A 419 -13.76 21.62 18.01
CA LEU A 419 -12.71 22.27 17.23
C LEU A 419 -13.04 22.10 15.76
N GLN A 420 -13.20 23.19 15.03
CA GLN A 420 -13.28 23.12 13.57
C GLN A 420 -11.86 23.20 13.01
N LEU A 421 -11.53 22.30 12.12
CA LEU A 421 -10.47 22.49 11.16
C LEU A 421 -11.11 23.04 9.89
N ASP A 422 -11.00 24.34 9.69
CA ASP A 422 -11.26 24.94 8.37
C ASP A 422 -10.33 24.24 7.35
N PRO A 423 -10.58 24.34 6.05
CA PRO A 423 -9.81 23.59 5.07
C PRO A 423 -8.32 23.59 5.39
N ARG A 424 -7.82 22.42 5.76
CA ARG A 424 -6.40 22.18 6.00
C ARG A 424 -5.80 21.56 4.75
N GLU A 425 -4.70 22.12 4.30
CA GLU A 425 -3.90 21.51 3.25
C GLU A 425 -2.55 21.11 3.79
N SER A 426 -2.18 19.86 3.56
CA SER A 426 -0.84 19.37 3.89
C SER A 426 -0.32 18.46 2.81
N GLY A 427 0.98 18.45 2.62
CA GLY A 427 1.55 17.57 1.60
C GLY A 427 3.06 17.56 1.60
N ASN A 428 3.57 16.68 0.75
CA ASN A 428 5.00 16.56 0.53
C ASN A 428 5.33 16.29 -0.94
N THR A 429 6.50 16.76 -1.34
CA THR A 429 7.18 16.37 -2.57
C THR A 429 8.49 15.69 -2.23
N HIS A 430 8.70 14.50 -2.74
CA HIS A 430 9.93 13.72 -2.55
C HIS A 430 10.54 13.38 -3.89
N ILE A 431 11.81 13.71 -4.05
CA ILE A 431 12.63 13.36 -5.22
C ILE A 431 13.81 12.54 -4.73
N GLN A 432 14.06 11.42 -5.36
CA GLN A 432 15.15 10.52 -5.01
C GLN A 432 15.82 9.98 -6.27
N GLN A 433 17.14 9.92 -6.24
CA GLN A 433 17.96 9.29 -7.26
C GLN A 433 18.86 8.26 -6.59
N ASP A 434 18.73 7.01 -7.02
CA ASP A 434 19.58 5.89 -6.61
C ASP A 434 20.43 5.39 -7.78
N PHE A 435 21.66 5.02 -7.49
CA PHE A 435 22.53 4.25 -8.38
C PHE A 435 22.80 2.92 -7.70
N LEU A 436 22.24 1.86 -8.27
CA LEU A 436 22.29 0.49 -7.76
C LEU A 436 23.37 -0.26 -8.52
N GLY A 437 24.38 -0.75 -7.80
CA GLY A 437 25.41 -1.64 -8.32
C GLY A 437 25.15 -3.06 -7.84
N LEU A 438 25.11 -4.00 -8.78
CA LEU A 438 24.92 -5.42 -8.49
C LEU A 438 26.04 -6.21 -9.18
N HIS A 439 26.86 -6.87 -8.38
CA HIS A 439 27.92 -7.73 -8.88
C HIS A 439 27.76 -9.12 -8.28
N LYS A 440 27.58 -10.11 -9.14
CA LYS A 440 27.48 -11.52 -8.75
C LYS A 440 28.74 -12.26 -9.17
N GLY A 441 29.48 -12.78 -8.22
CA GLY A 441 30.66 -13.62 -8.44
C GLY A 441 30.44 -15.05 -7.94
N GLU A 442 31.38 -15.94 -8.17
CA GLU A 442 31.29 -17.35 -7.74
C GLU A 442 31.17 -17.50 -6.22
N ASN A 443 31.89 -16.68 -5.45
CA ASN A 443 31.94 -16.77 -3.99
C ASN A 443 31.54 -15.48 -3.27
N ILE A 444 31.40 -14.38 -3.99
CA ILE A 444 31.13 -13.06 -3.42
C ILE A 444 30.10 -12.35 -4.29
N ASP A 445 28.94 -12.07 -3.70
CA ASP A 445 27.95 -11.18 -4.28
C ASP A 445 28.05 -9.82 -3.58
N ASN A 446 28.09 -8.74 -4.36
CA ASN A 446 28.11 -7.38 -3.84
C ASN A 446 26.91 -6.60 -4.36
N LYS A 447 26.19 -5.93 -3.46
CA LYS A 447 25.03 -5.09 -3.75
C LYS A 447 25.23 -3.74 -3.10
N PHE A 448 25.42 -2.73 -3.94
CA PHE A 448 25.75 -1.38 -3.52
C PHE A 448 24.66 -0.39 -3.94
N VAL A 449 24.39 0.63 -3.12
CA VAL A 449 23.59 1.79 -3.51
C VAL A 449 24.23 3.08 -3.05
N ALA A 450 24.29 4.05 -3.97
CA ALA A 450 24.57 5.44 -3.68
C ALA A 450 23.37 6.28 -4.08
N GLY A 451 22.93 7.19 -3.20
CA GLY A 451 21.75 7.96 -3.51
C GLY A 451 21.73 9.37 -2.92
N ILE A 452 20.87 10.18 -3.53
CA ILE A 452 20.49 11.53 -3.08
C ILE A 452 19.00 11.61 -2.99
N SER A 453 18.49 12.28 -1.96
CA SER A 453 17.05 12.51 -1.78
C SER A 453 16.78 13.94 -1.35
N TYR A 454 15.70 14.50 -1.86
CA TYR A 454 15.16 15.79 -1.43
C TYR A 454 13.69 15.63 -1.06
N LEU A 455 13.35 16.08 0.13
CA LEU A 455 11.99 16.10 0.65
C LEU A 455 11.62 17.54 0.96
N ASN A 456 10.43 17.95 0.50
CA ASN A 456 9.81 19.20 0.89
C ASN A 456 8.42 18.93 1.45
N ASN A 457 8.13 19.46 2.64
CA ASN A 457 6.83 19.34 3.30
C ASN A 457 6.23 20.70 3.55
N TYR A 458 4.89 20.74 3.48
CA TYR A 458 4.11 21.90 3.92
C TYR A 458 2.88 21.45 4.71
N ASP A 459 2.45 22.28 5.63
CA ASP A 459 1.21 22.12 6.39
C ASP A 459 0.61 23.53 6.57
N ASP A 460 -0.55 23.77 5.96
CA ASP A 460 -1.35 24.99 6.09
C ASP A 460 -2.62 24.61 6.83
N THR A 461 -2.69 24.98 8.10
CA THR A 461 -3.80 24.61 8.98
C THR A 461 -4.48 25.88 9.50
N GLN A 462 -5.78 25.95 9.33
CA GLN A 462 -6.63 26.95 9.98
C GLN A 462 -7.55 26.24 10.98
N ARG A 463 -7.63 26.78 12.18
CA ARG A 463 -8.45 26.24 13.27
C ARG A 463 -9.34 27.31 13.82
N THR A 464 -10.62 26.99 14.01
CA THR A 464 -11.59 27.85 14.68
C THR A 464 -12.02 27.21 15.97
N GLY A 465 -11.94 27.97 17.06
CA GLY A 465 -12.20 27.48 18.40
C GLY A 465 -11.07 26.62 18.97
N VAL A 466 -10.78 26.79 20.23
CA VAL A 466 -9.85 25.93 20.97
C VAL A 466 -10.67 25.10 21.94
N TRP A 467 -11.29 24.03 21.43
CA TRP A 467 -12.12 23.13 22.23
C TRP A 467 -13.23 23.87 23.02
N ASN A 468 -13.99 24.69 22.31
CA ASN A 468 -15.12 25.40 22.92
C ASN A 468 -16.18 24.43 23.42
N VAL A 469 -16.73 24.75 24.58
CA VAL A 469 -17.89 24.07 25.12
C VAL A 469 -19.12 24.43 24.29
N ILE A 470 -19.82 23.42 23.81
CA ILE A 470 -21.13 23.58 23.17
C ILE A 470 -22.21 23.53 24.23
N ASP A 471 -22.24 22.44 25.01
CA ASP A 471 -23.24 22.12 25.99
C ASP A 471 -22.79 21.01 26.95
N ASP A 472 -23.61 20.75 27.91
CA ASP A 472 -23.55 19.62 28.84
C ASP A 472 -24.72 18.67 28.57
N VAL A 473 -24.45 17.37 28.56
CA VAL A 473 -25.44 16.32 28.31
C VAL A 473 -25.45 15.33 29.45
N ALA A 474 -26.63 15.05 29.97
CA ALA A 474 -26.79 14.03 31.01
C ALA A 474 -26.59 12.63 30.45
N ILE A 475 -25.77 11.80 31.13
CA ILE A 475 -25.49 10.41 30.71
C ILE A 475 -26.73 9.53 30.88
N ASN A 476 -27.43 9.65 32.03
CA ASN A 476 -28.49 8.73 32.45
C ASN A 476 -29.87 9.02 31.87
N ASN A 477 -30.07 10.18 31.28
CA ASN A 477 -31.28 10.53 30.57
C ASN A 477 -30.98 11.51 29.46
N PRO A 478 -30.28 11.08 28.41
CA PRO A 478 -30.00 11.94 27.31
C PRO A 478 -31.33 12.22 26.59
N VAL A 479 -31.92 13.38 26.85
CA VAL A 479 -32.81 13.99 25.86
C VAL A 479 -31.88 14.42 24.73
N TYR A 480 -31.43 13.42 24.00
CA TYR A 480 -30.46 13.59 22.94
C TYR A 480 -31.15 14.23 21.74
N THR A 481 -31.00 15.52 21.61
CA THR A 481 -31.16 16.19 20.32
C THR A 481 -29.80 16.16 19.66
N GLY A 482 -29.67 15.43 18.55
CA GLY A 482 -28.40 15.36 17.80
C GLY A 482 -27.85 16.77 17.56
N LEU A 483 -26.55 16.92 17.71
CA LEU A 483 -25.89 18.19 17.46
C LEU A 483 -26.02 18.56 15.98
N THR A 484 -26.74 19.63 15.68
CA THR A 484 -26.95 20.10 14.30
C THR A 484 -25.77 20.97 13.85
N ASN A 485 -25.56 21.07 12.53
CA ASN A 485 -24.62 22.04 11.96
C ASN A 485 -24.93 23.47 12.42
N LEU A 486 -26.20 23.83 12.55
CA LEU A 486 -26.58 25.16 12.98
C LEU A 486 -26.11 25.46 14.42
N GLN A 487 -26.27 24.53 15.34
CA GLN A 487 -25.77 24.66 16.71
C GLN A 487 -24.25 24.73 16.74
N PHE A 488 -23.59 23.91 15.92
CA PHE A 488 -22.13 23.91 15.78
C PHE A 488 -21.64 25.27 15.28
N GLU A 489 -22.16 25.76 14.15
CA GLU A 489 -21.77 27.06 13.55
C GLU A 489 -22.02 28.21 14.52
N ALA A 490 -23.15 28.20 15.24
CA ALA A 490 -23.44 29.23 16.24
C ALA A 490 -22.42 29.24 17.38
N SER A 491 -21.91 28.08 17.80
CA SER A 491 -20.93 27.98 18.88
C SER A 491 -19.53 28.47 18.53
N ILE A 492 -19.20 28.55 17.23
CA ILE A 492 -17.88 29.00 16.75
C ILE A 492 -17.92 30.38 16.08
N ALA A 493 -19.10 30.98 15.91
CA ALA A 493 -19.28 32.20 15.11
C ALA A 493 -18.35 33.36 15.54
N ASP A 494 -18.17 33.54 16.84
CA ASP A 494 -17.35 34.60 17.44
C ASP A 494 -15.95 34.14 17.79
N GLN A 495 -15.54 32.93 17.40
CA GLN A 495 -14.25 32.38 17.77
C GLN A 495 -13.14 32.83 16.80
N PRO A 496 -11.94 33.12 17.31
CA PRO A 496 -10.81 33.49 16.46
C PRO A 496 -10.40 32.32 15.56
N LYS A 497 -10.06 32.66 14.32
CA LYS A 497 -9.47 31.74 13.37
C LYS A 497 -7.95 31.81 13.47
N ASN A 498 -7.34 30.71 13.92
CA ASN A 498 -5.90 30.61 14.07
C ASN A 498 -5.30 29.87 12.87
N LYS A 499 -4.57 30.59 12.03
CA LYS A 499 -3.89 30.05 10.87
C LYS A 499 -2.43 29.78 11.17
N THR A 500 -1.95 28.57 10.87
CA THR A 500 -0.55 28.17 11.02
C THR A 500 -0.02 27.59 9.72
N ILE A 501 1.11 28.09 9.25
CA ILE A 501 1.81 27.57 8.08
C ILE A 501 3.19 27.09 8.53
N THR A 502 3.47 25.82 8.27
CA THR A 502 4.77 25.20 8.55
C THR A 502 5.35 24.62 7.27
N LYS A 503 6.61 24.91 7.00
CA LYS A 503 7.35 24.37 5.86
C LYS A 503 8.72 23.91 6.29
N PHE A 504 9.12 22.73 5.81
CA PHE A 504 10.48 22.24 6.01
C PHE A 504 10.94 21.38 4.84
N SER A 505 12.23 21.27 4.66
CA SER A 505 12.84 20.42 3.65
C SER A 505 14.01 19.64 4.23
N THR A 506 14.32 18.51 3.61
CA THR A 506 15.48 17.68 3.96
C THR A 506 16.21 17.28 2.70
N LEU A 507 17.53 17.51 2.68
CA LEU A 507 18.44 17.02 1.66
C LEU A 507 19.28 15.90 2.26
N GLY A 508 19.26 14.71 1.65
CA GLY A 508 19.97 13.53 2.13
C GLY A 508 20.91 12.94 1.10
N PHE A 509 22.08 12.49 1.55
CA PHE A 509 23.06 11.72 0.79
C PHE A 509 23.34 10.43 1.51
N TYR A 510 23.38 9.30 0.82
CA TYR A 510 23.62 8.00 1.45
C TYR A 510 24.40 7.04 0.56
N LEU A 511 25.10 6.17 1.26
CA LEU A 511 25.81 5.02 0.69
C LEU A 511 25.43 3.79 1.51
N PHE A 512 25.20 2.68 0.87
CA PHE A 512 25.00 1.40 1.54
C PHE A 512 25.57 0.28 0.68
N ASP A 513 26.22 -0.66 1.33
CA ASP A 513 26.85 -1.82 0.73
C ASP A 513 26.47 -3.09 1.46
N ALA A 514 26.24 -4.17 0.72
CA ALA A 514 25.97 -5.50 1.21
C ALA A 514 26.81 -6.52 0.46
N ILE A 515 27.73 -7.17 1.17
CA ILE A 515 28.63 -8.19 0.64
C ILE A 515 28.18 -9.54 1.18
N THR A 516 27.80 -10.46 0.30
CA THR A 516 27.44 -11.84 0.66
C THR A 516 28.54 -12.79 0.19
N ILE A 517 29.11 -13.54 1.13
CA ILE A 517 30.22 -14.48 0.91
C ILE A 517 29.66 -15.91 0.98
N LYS A 518 29.89 -16.68 -0.10
CA LYS A 518 29.47 -18.09 -0.23
C LYS A 518 28.00 -18.32 0.11
N GLU A 519 27.13 -17.33 -0.20
CA GLU A 519 25.70 -17.31 0.14
C GLU A 519 25.36 -17.46 1.63
N GLN A 520 26.37 -17.56 2.51
CA GLN A 520 26.23 -17.84 3.93
C GLN A 520 26.46 -16.65 4.83
N LEU A 521 27.44 -15.80 4.53
CA LEU A 521 27.81 -14.67 5.37
C LEU A 521 27.52 -13.36 4.63
N THR A 522 26.60 -12.57 5.15
CA THR A 522 26.30 -11.24 4.63
C THR A 522 26.79 -10.18 5.61
N LEU A 523 27.63 -9.28 5.13
CA LEU A 523 28.10 -8.08 5.83
C LEU A 523 27.44 -6.86 5.19
N THR A 524 26.91 -5.96 6.01
CA THR A 524 26.30 -4.72 5.54
C THR A 524 26.89 -3.51 6.24
N ALA A 525 27.16 -2.46 5.46
CA ALA A 525 27.61 -1.18 5.99
C ALA A 525 26.96 -0.03 5.23
N GLY A 526 26.60 1.02 5.93
CA GLY A 526 26.02 2.20 5.31
C GLY A 526 26.15 3.44 6.17
N VAL A 527 26.08 4.57 5.49
CA VAL A 527 26.09 5.89 6.13
C VAL A 527 25.15 6.83 5.36
N ARG A 528 24.43 7.65 6.10
CA ARG A 528 23.59 8.71 5.54
C ARG A 528 23.90 10.03 6.23
N PHE A 529 23.99 11.09 5.43
CA PHE A 529 24.03 12.47 5.87
C PHE A 529 22.72 13.15 5.49
N ASP A 530 22.07 13.81 6.44
CA ASP A 530 20.88 14.62 6.22
C ASP A 530 21.13 16.05 6.65
N ARG A 531 20.69 17.00 5.83
CA ARG A 531 20.53 18.40 6.18
C ARG A 531 19.06 18.74 6.23
N PHE A 532 18.55 18.95 7.41
CA PHE A 532 17.21 19.45 7.68
C PHE A 532 17.19 20.97 7.68
N MET A 533 16.19 21.56 7.06
CA MET A 533 15.98 22.98 6.92
C MET A 533 14.52 23.29 7.25
N SER A 534 14.27 23.94 8.38
CA SER A 534 12.94 24.45 8.76
C SER A 534 12.84 25.92 8.41
N ASN A 535 11.79 26.28 7.70
CA ASN A 535 11.44 27.68 7.50
C ASN A 535 10.79 28.23 8.78
N ASN A 536 10.70 29.55 8.88
CA ASN A 536 9.96 30.18 9.95
C ASN A 536 8.51 29.70 9.96
N MET A 537 7.98 29.38 11.13
CA MET A 537 6.57 29.11 11.30
C MET A 537 5.81 30.45 11.26
N ILE A 538 4.73 30.49 10.51
CA ILE A 538 3.86 31.66 10.41
C ILE A 538 2.55 31.33 11.13
N ALA A 539 2.25 32.08 12.19
CA ALA A 539 0.98 31.98 12.91
C ALA A 539 0.21 33.32 12.76
N ASN A 540 -1.00 33.25 12.21
CA ASN A 540 -1.89 34.40 11.95
C ASN A 540 -1.20 35.53 11.15
N GLY A 541 -0.34 35.18 10.20
CA GLY A 541 0.40 36.14 9.38
C GLY A 541 1.63 36.76 10.06
N ILE A 542 1.94 36.35 11.28
CA ILE A 542 3.11 36.80 12.05
C ILE A 542 4.10 35.64 12.14
N GLU A 543 5.38 35.97 12.07
CA GLU A 543 6.45 34.99 12.31
C GLU A 543 6.44 34.61 13.80
N ASP A 544 6.13 33.32 14.09
CA ASP A 544 5.97 32.78 15.44
C ASP A 544 7.25 32.09 15.93
N SER A 545 8.04 31.52 15.03
CA SER A 545 9.34 30.92 15.34
C SER A 545 10.33 31.12 14.23
N SER A 546 11.61 31.27 14.58
CA SER A 546 12.70 31.35 13.61
C SER A 546 12.93 30.00 12.93
N GLY A 547 13.26 30.04 11.65
CA GLY A 547 13.74 28.85 10.92
C GLY A 547 15.09 28.41 11.48
N TYR A 548 15.39 27.12 11.32
CA TYR A 548 16.65 26.54 11.74
C TYR A 548 17.14 25.47 10.79
N ASN A 549 18.45 25.21 10.84
CA ASN A 549 19.08 24.14 10.07
C ASN A 549 19.74 23.15 11.05
N GLN A 550 19.62 21.86 10.73
CA GLN A 550 20.23 20.81 11.52
C GLN A 550 20.88 19.77 10.57
N ASN A 551 22.06 19.30 10.92
CA ASN A 551 22.75 18.25 10.20
C ASN A 551 22.76 16.97 11.04
N ALA A 552 22.67 15.84 10.36
CA ALA A 552 22.64 14.53 11.00
C ALA A 552 23.44 13.51 10.19
N VAL A 553 24.09 12.59 10.89
CA VAL A 553 24.79 11.45 10.28
C VAL A 553 24.24 10.18 10.91
N SER A 554 23.81 9.24 10.10
CA SER A 554 23.19 7.97 10.53
C SER A 554 23.99 6.80 9.98
N PRO A 555 24.81 6.11 10.80
CA PRO A 555 25.49 4.87 10.40
C PRO A 555 24.56 3.66 10.55
N LYS A 556 24.82 2.62 9.75
CA LYS A 556 24.24 1.29 9.88
C LYS A 556 25.30 0.23 9.60
N LEU A 557 25.40 -0.75 10.48
CA LEU A 557 26.26 -1.90 10.31
C LEU A 557 25.44 -3.17 10.58
N GLY A 558 25.76 -4.25 9.88
CA GLY A 558 25.04 -5.49 10.10
C GLY A 558 25.85 -6.70 9.63
N ILE A 559 25.59 -7.82 10.28
CA ILE A 559 26.10 -9.13 9.93
C ILE A 559 24.96 -10.14 9.99
N ALA A 560 24.84 -10.98 8.96
CA ALA A 560 23.94 -12.13 8.98
C ALA A 560 24.73 -13.38 8.56
N TYR A 561 24.60 -14.45 9.33
CA TYR A 561 25.26 -15.73 9.10
C TYR A 561 24.23 -16.83 8.94
N ASN A 562 24.21 -17.47 7.80
CA ASN A 562 23.30 -18.53 7.39
C ASN A 562 24.05 -19.85 7.18
N PRO A 563 24.33 -20.62 8.26
CA PRO A 563 25.11 -21.86 8.16
C PRO A 563 24.33 -23.06 7.60
N PHE A 564 23.00 -22.98 7.50
CA PHE A 564 22.13 -24.13 7.25
C PHE A 564 21.33 -24.01 5.94
N ASN A 565 21.92 -23.45 4.88
CA ASN A 565 21.31 -23.38 3.54
C ASN A 565 19.85 -22.91 3.56
N ASP A 566 19.63 -21.65 3.95
CA ASP A 566 18.32 -20.99 4.01
C ASP A 566 17.31 -21.50 5.07
N GLN A 567 17.73 -22.38 5.99
CA GLN A 567 16.86 -22.85 7.07
C GLN A 567 16.92 -21.97 8.33
N ALA A 568 18.07 -21.38 8.65
CA ALA A 568 18.24 -20.53 9.82
C ALA A 568 19.36 -19.51 9.60
N SER A 569 19.18 -18.31 10.10
CA SER A 569 20.17 -17.24 10.08
C SER A 569 20.33 -16.61 11.47
N PHE A 570 21.55 -16.32 11.84
CA PHE A 570 21.91 -15.52 13.01
C PHE A 570 22.34 -14.14 12.54
N PHE A 571 21.78 -13.10 13.09
CA PHE A 571 22.15 -11.75 12.70
C PHE A 571 22.33 -10.81 13.88
N ALA A 572 23.18 -9.81 13.68
CA ALA A 572 23.33 -8.66 14.57
C ALA A 572 23.41 -7.38 13.73
N SER A 573 22.88 -6.29 14.26
CA SER A 573 22.94 -4.99 13.59
C SER A 573 23.06 -3.84 14.57
N TYR A 574 23.77 -2.82 14.14
CA TYR A 574 23.82 -1.50 14.76
C TYR A 574 23.18 -0.48 13.82
N MET A 575 22.24 0.30 14.34
CA MET A 575 21.50 1.32 13.59
C MET A 575 21.20 2.51 14.49
N ASP A 576 21.38 3.73 13.96
CA ASP A 576 20.97 4.95 14.63
C ASP A 576 19.60 5.44 14.14
N GLY A 577 18.87 6.06 15.06
CA GLY A 577 17.67 6.84 14.80
C GLY A 577 17.88 8.28 15.22
N LEU A 578 17.41 9.21 14.41
CA LEU A 578 17.49 10.63 14.68
C LEU A 578 16.09 11.23 14.77
N SER A 579 15.88 12.07 15.76
CA SER A 579 14.72 12.94 15.87
C SER A 579 15.18 14.38 15.67
N ASN A 580 14.46 15.09 14.81
CA ASN A 580 14.69 16.52 14.63
C ASN A 580 13.86 17.27 15.66
N ASN A 581 14.52 17.98 16.56
CA ASN A 581 13.88 18.82 17.57
C ASN A 581 14.22 20.28 17.27
N ALA A 582 13.22 21.14 17.29
CA ALA A 582 13.45 22.58 17.24
C ALA A 582 14.36 23.01 18.40
N PRO A 583 15.26 23.98 18.20
CA PRO A 583 16.00 24.59 19.30
C PRO A 583 15.01 25.07 20.36
N SER A 584 15.23 24.73 21.62
CA SER A 584 14.50 25.32 22.72
C SER A 584 15.12 26.69 23.00
N ASP A 585 14.34 27.76 23.02
CA ASP A 585 14.76 29.01 23.61
C ASP A 585 14.92 28.78 25.12
N ASN A 586 16.18 28.69 25.61
CA ASN A 586 16.52 28.68 27.03
C ASN A 586 16.62 30.09 27.56
#